data_ca8dcfa20e63fa341f4db4f0f39f813b
#
_entry.id   ca8dcfa20e63fa341f4db4f0f39f813b
#
_cell.length_a   1.000
_cell.length_b   1.000
_cell.length_c   1.000
_cell.angle_alpha   90.00
_cell.angle_beta   90.00
_cell.angle_gamma   90.00
#
_symmetry.space_group_name_H-M   'P 1'
#
loop_
_entity.id
_entity.type
_entity.pdbx_description
1 polymer ?
#
loop_
_entity_poly.entity_id
_entity_poly.type
_entity_poly.pdbx_seq_one_letter_code
_entity_poly.pdbx_strand_id
1 'polypeptide(L)'
;MSIWFVPRDAAARSMGADAVAMALEVRGETVIRNGSRGMLWMEPLVERAESRHGARVGWANMTAAQIEAGLPDEQSEQYVGVVEEIDYLARQNRWIYERVGITDPVDPEDYLAHGGLSGLKNALAMSSS
;
A
#
# COMPACT_ATOMS: atom_id res chain seq x y z
N MET A 1 6.66 -6.94 -15.27
CA MET A 1 5.91 -5.77 -14.76
C MET A 1 5.45 -6.11 -13.36
N SER A 2 5.92 -5.39 -12.38
CA SER A 2 5.57 -5.61 -10.97
C SER A 2 4.47 -4.64 -10.54
N ILE A 3 3.70 -5.01 -9.51
CA ILE A 3 2.69 -4.13 -8.91
C ILE A 3 3.32 -3.49 -7.67
N TRP A 4 3.34 -2.17 -7.68
CA TRP A 4 3.87 -1.35 -6.61
C TRP A 4 2.75 -0.58 -5.91
N PHE A 5 2.90 -0.38 -4.61
CA PHE A 5 1.96 0.38 -3.81
C PHE A 5 2.69 1.59 -3.23
N VAL A 6 2.14 2.77 -3.47
CA VAL A 6 2.72 4.04 -3.01
C VAL A 6 1.63 4.86 -2.32
N PRO A 7 1.81 5.22 -1.04
CA PRO A 7 0.78 5.93 -0.29
C PRO A 7 0.41 7.28 -0.91
N ARG A 8 -0.87 7.66 -0.78
CA ARG A 8 -1.41 8.92 -1.33
C ARG A 8 -1.92 9.90 -0.28
N ASP A 9 -1.81 9.56 0.99
CA ASP A 9 -2.23 10.44 2.07
C ASP A 9 -1.31 11.67 2.22
N ALA A 10 -1.75 12.64 3.03
CA ALA A 10 -1.06 13.92 3.16
C ALA A 10 0.38 13.78 3.69
N ALA A 11 0.61 12.85 4.62
CA ALA A 11 1.95 12.65 5.19
C ALA A 11 2.92 12.09 4.13
N ALA A 12 2.53 11.03 3.42
CA ALA A 12 3.34 10.43 2.38
C ALA A 12 3.63 11.42 1.22
N ARG A 13 2.61 12.17 0.81
CA ARG A 13 2.74 13.19 -0.25
C ARG A 13 3.68 14.32 0.15
N SER A 14 3.64 14.76 1.40
CA SER A 14 4.56 15.79 1.91
C SER A 14 6.02 15.33 1.89
N MET A 15 6.25 14.01 1.93
CA MET A 15 7.57 13.39 1.85
C MET A 15 7.97 12.96 0.43
N GLY A 16 7.17 13.29 -0.58
CA GLY A 16 7.51 13.08 -1.99
C GLY A 16 6.90 11.83 -2.63
N ALA A 17 5.89 11.19 -2.03
CA ALA A 17 5.27 9.98 -2.57
C ALA A 17 4.72 10.15 -4.00
N ASP A 18 4.22 11.33 -4.38
CA ASP A 18 3.73 11.58 -5.73
C ASP A 18 4.87 11.50 -6.77
N ALA A 19 6.04 12.04 -6.45
CA ALA A 19 7.21 11.96 -7.33
C ALA A 19 7.75 10.52 -7.44
N VAL A 20 7.72 9.77 -6.35
CA VAL A 20 8.10 8.34 -6.32
C VAL A 20 7.15 7.51 -7.20
N ALA A 21 5.83 7.72 -7.07
CA ALA A 21 4.84 7.05 -7.90
C ALA A 21 5.06 7.32 -9.39
N MET A 22 5.25 8.59 -9.76
CA MET A 22 5.53 9.01 -11.13
C MET A 22 6.82 8.37 -11.67
N ALA A 23 7.88 8.30 -10.88
CA ALA A 23 9.14 7.68 -11.29
C ALA A 23 8.98 6.18 -11.58
N LEU A 24 8.17 5.46 -10.80
CA LEU A 24 7.82 4.06 -11.05
C LEU A 24 7.01 3.90 -12.34
N GLU A 25 5.99 4.74 -12.54
CA GLU A 25 5.16 4.72 -13.76
C GLU A 25 5.96 4.99 -15.03
N VAL A 26 6.90 5.95 -15.00
CA VAL A 26 7.81 6.25 -16.11
C VAL A 26 8.70 5.05 -16.46
N ARG A 27 9.02 4.21 -15.48
CA ARG A 27 9.75 2.95 -15.71
C ARG A 27 8.86 1.81 -16.23
N GLY A 28 7.58 2.04 -16.43
CA GLY A 28 6.61 1.05 -16.94
C GLY A 28 6.04 0.13 -15.85
N GLU A 29 6.22 0.46 -14.59
CA GLU A 29 5.65 -0.31 -13.48
C GLU A 29 4.19 0.06 -13.23
N THR A 30 3.40 -0.88 -12.73
CA THR A 30 2.02 -0.63 -12.31
C THR A 30 2.02 -0.08 -10.88
N VAL A 31 1.41 1.09 -10.67
CA VAL A 31 1.34 1.73 -9.36
C VAL A 31 -0.09 1.79 -8.86
N ILE A 32 -0.33 1.27 -7.66
CA ILE A 32 -1.58 1.42 -6.91
C ILE A 32 -1.35 2.43 -5.79
N ARG A 33 -2.23 3.43 -5.70
CA ARG A 33 -2.12 4.51 -4.72
C ARG A 33 -2.92 4.16 -3.47
N ASN A 34 -2.30 3.38 -2.58
CA ASN A 34 -2.90 2.94 -1.31
C ASN A 34 -2.91 4.04 -0.23
N GLY A 35 -3.47 3.75 0.94
CA GLY A 35 -3.33 4.57 2.13
C GLY A 35 -2.05 4.26 2.91
N SER A 36 -1.64 5.18 3.80
CA SER A 36 -0.53 4.95 4.72
C SER A 36 -0.83 3.81 5.69
N ARG A 37 0.20 3.07 6.04
CA ARG A 37 0.17 2.06 7.12
C ARG A 37 0.20 2.68 8.53
N GLY A 38 0.31 4.01 8.61
CA GLY A 38 0.45 4.72 9.89
C GLY A 38 1.88 4.80 10.44
N MET A 39 2.85 4.23 9.73
CA MET A 39 4.28 4.31 10.07
C MET A 39 4.90 5.56 9.44
N LEU A 40 4.55 6.74 9.93
CA LEU A 40 4.92 8.04 9.33
C LEU A 40 6.43 8.24 9.22
N TRP A 41 7.23 7.62 10.07
CA TRP A 41 8.70 7.67 10.04
C TRP A 41 9.33 6.88 8.89
N MET A 42 8.53 6.06 8.18
CA MET A 42 8.95 5.28 7.01
C MET A 42 8.46 5.88 5.69
N GLU A 43 7.72 6.99 5.73
CA GLU A 43 7.15 7.57 4.51
C GLU A 43 8.17 8.29 3.61
N PRO A 44 8.07 8.15 2.27
CA PRO A 44 7.16 7.24 1.58
C PRO A 44 7.56 5.76 1.76
N LEU A 45 6.66 4.96 2.29
CA LEU A 45 6.82 3.50 2.35
C LEU A 45 6.31 2.91 1.03
N VAL A 46 7.22 2.50 0.18
CA VAL A 46 6.90 1.86 -1.10
C VAL A 46 6.83 0.37 -0.92
N GLU A 47 5.75 -0.26 -1.33
CA GLU A 47 5.56 -1.70 -1.21
C GLU A 47 5.50 -2.35 -2.60
N ARG A 48 5.94 -3.61 -2.70
CA ARG A 48 5.80 -4.43 -3.91
C ARG A 48 5.12 -5.74 -3.57
N ALA A 49 4.16 -6.15 -4.41
CA ALA A 49 3.58 -7.49 -4.30
C ALA A 49 4.62 -8.56 -4.66
N GLU A 50 4.87 -9.47 -3.73
CA GLU A 50 5.76 -10.62 -3.93
C GLU A 50 4.97 -11.89 -4.19
N SER A 51 5.19 -12.51 -5.37
CA SER A 51 4.54 -13.75 -5.74
C SER A 51 5.00 -14.95 -4.91
N ARG A 52 6.20 -14.88 -4.32
CA ARG A 52 6.81 -15.97 -3.54
C ARG A 52 6.17 -16.20 -2.18
N HIS A 53 5.61 -15.15 -1.58
CA HIS A 53 5.11 -15.19 -0.20
C HIS A 53 3.63 -14.82 -0.09
N GLY A 54 2.99 -14.39 -1.18
CA GLY A 54 1.63 -13.82 -1.12
C GLY A 54 1.55 -12.54 -0.27
N ALA A 55 2.72 -12.00 0.12
CA ALA A 55 2.88 -10.86 0.99
C ALA A 55 3.45 -9.68 0.20
N ARG A 56 3.45 -8.50 0.80
CA ARG A 56 4.12 -7.31 0.28
C ARG A 56 5.43 -7.09 1.00
N VAL A 57 6.50 -6.83 0.24
CA VAL A 57 7.77 -6.35 0.77
C VAL A 57 7.87 -4.85 0.60
N GLY A 58 8.61 -4.17 1.48
CA GLY A 58 8.63 -2.71 1.52
C GLY A 58 10.02 -2.10 1.54
N TRP A 59 10.07 -0.84 1.13
CA TRP A 59 11.24 0.05 1.19
C TRP A 59 10.82 1.39 1.80
N ALA A 60 11.45 1.75 2.91
CA ALA A 60 11.15 2.97 3.66
C ALA A 60 11.90 4.19 3.11
N ASN A 61 11.30 5.37 3.29
CA ASN A 61 11.92 6.66 2.97
C ASN A 61 12.43 6.76 1.51
N MET A 62 11.67 6.18 0.58
CA MET A 62 12.05 6.16 -0.83
C MET A 62 11.95 7.54 -1.47
N THR A 63 12.88 7.83 -2.36
CA THR A 63 12.91 9.06 -3.15
C THR A 63 12.78 8.76 -4.65
N ALA A 64 12.26 9.72 -5.41
CA ALA A 64 12.18 9.60 -6.87
C ALA A 64 13.55 9.36 -7.51
N ALA A 65 14.59 10.03 -7.04
CA ALA A 65 15.96 9.88 -7.56
C ALA A 65 16.50 8.44 -7.40
N GLN A 66 16.16 7.77 -6.30
CA GLN A 66 16.51 6.36 -6.10
C GLN A 66 15.81 5.45 -7.11
N ILE A 67 14.50 5.69 -7.34
CA ILE A 67 13.74 4.95 -8.36
C ILE A 67 14.29 5.21 -9.77
N GLU A 68 14.64 6.45 -10.09
CA GLU A 68 15.25 6.83 -11.38
C GLU A 68 16.59 6.14 -11.60
N ALA A 69 17.39 5.98 -10.55
CA ALA A 69 18.68 5.27 -10.63
C ALA A 69 18.50 3.75 -10.84
N GLY A 70 17.42 3.15 -10.32
CA GLY A 70 17.10 1.74 -10.48
C GLY A 70 15.92 1.33 -9.63
N LEU A 71 15.25 0.22 -9.98
CA LEU A 71 14.22 -0.35 -9.09
C LEU A 71 14.90 -0.91 -7.83
N PRO A 72 14.34 -0.64 -6.64
CA PRO A 72 14.93 -1.14 -5.40
C PRO A 72 14.78 -2.67 -5.31
N ASP A 73 15.74 -3.28 -4.67
CA ASP A 73 15.81 -4.72 -4.39
C ASP A 73 16.00 -5.00 -2.89
N GLU A 74 16.14 -6.26 -2.53
CA GLU A 74 16.32 -6.69 -1.14
C GLU A 74 17.69 -6.30 -0.55
N GLN A 75 18.67 -5.92 -1.37
CA GLN A 75 19.97 -5.42 -0.93
C GLN A 75 19.98 -3.89 -0.74
N SER A 76 18.91 -3.22 -1.13
CA SER A 76 18.79 -1.77 -0.93
C SER A 76 18.76 -1.42 0.57
N GLU A 77 19.46 -0.35 0.96
CA GLU A 77 19.52 0.12 2.35
C GLU A 77 18.13 0.41 2.94
N GLN A 78 17.18 0.81 2.08
CA GLN A 78 15.80 1.13 2.44
C GLN A 78 14.89 -0.09 2.65
N TYR A 79 15.39 -1.30 2.34
CA TYR A 79 14.59 -2.52 2.45
C TYR A 79 14.21 -2.83 3.89
N VAL A 80 12.92 -3.04 4.14
CA VAL A 80 12.37 -3.31 5.47
C VAL A 80 11.78 -4.71 5.62
N GLY A 81 11.86 -5.53 4.59
CA GLY A 81 11.32 -6.89 4.59
C GLY A 81 9.83 -6.96 4.32
N VAL A 82 9.19 -8.00 4.81
CA VAL A 82 7.75 -8.21 4.69
C VAL A 82 7.01 -7.19 5.56
N VAL A 83 6.18 -6.37 4.94
CA VAL A 83 5.55 -5.20 5.61
C VAL A 83 4.69 -5.62 6.81
N GLU A 84 3.90 -6.69 6.68
CA GLU A 84 3.04 -7.16 7.76
C GLU A 84 3.83 -7.78 8.94
N GLU A 85 5.09 -8.13 8.74
CA GLU A 85 5.98 -8.66 9.79
C GLU A 85 6.74 -7.56 10.55
N ILE A 86 6.65 -6.31 10.13
CA ILE A 86 7.20 -5.18 10.88
C ILE A 86 6.52 -5.13 12.25
N ASP A 87 7.29 -5.12 13.32
CA ASP A 87 6.82 -5.20 14.72
C ASP A 87 5.62 -4.30 15.03
N TYR A 88 5.60 -3.09 14.48
CA TYR A 88 4.51 -2.14 14.67
C TYR A 88 3.19 -2.67 14.09
N LEU A 89 3.21 -3.33 12.95
CA LEU A 89 2.02 -3.90 12.30
C LEU A 89 1.69 -5.30 12.84
N ALA A 90 2.72 -6.13 13.06
CA ALA A 90 2.55 -7.50 13.53
C ALA A 90 1.87 -7.60 14.91
N ARG A 91 2.01 -6.58 15.74
CA ARG A 91 1.37 -6.50 17.07
C ARG A 91 -0.05 -5.97 17.04
N GLN A 92 -0.55 -5.50 15.90
CA GLN A 92 -1.90 -4.91 15.78
C GLN A 92 -2.94 -5.99 15.49
N ASN A 93 -4.07 -5.89 16.18
CA ASN A 93 -5.29 -6.61 15.82
C ASN A 93 -6.27 -5.59 15.23
N ARG A 94 -6.33 -5.52 13.89
CA ARG A 94 -7.07 -4.50 13.16
C ARG A 94 -8.44 -5.02 12.73
N TRP A 95 -9.49 -4.32 13.12
CA TRP A 95 -10.87 -4.59 12.71
C TRP A 95 -11.37 -3.50 11.76
N ILE A 96 -11.55 -2.28 12.27
CA ILE A 96 -12.04 -1.15 11.48
C ILE A 96 -11.02 -0.75 10.41
N TYR A 97 -9.72 -0.86 10.74
CA TYR A 97 -8.60 -0.50 9.87
C TYR A 97 -8.00 -1.70 9.12
N GLU A 98 -8.74 -2.79 8.97
CA GLU A 98 -8.27 -4.02 8.31
C GLU A 98 -7.73 -3.75 6.90
N ARG A 99 -8.37 -2.85 6.15
CA ARG A 99 -8.02 -2.52 4.77
C ARG A 99 -7.05 -1.34 4.61
N VAL A 100 -6.68 -0.68 5.69
CA VAL A 100 -5.77 0.47 5.65
C VAL A 100 -4.39 0.05 5.15
N GLY A 101 -3.90 0.76 4.13
CA GLY A 101 -2.65 0.44 3.44
C GLY A 101 -2.76 -0.70 2.43
N ILE A 102 -3.89 -1.41 2.35
CA ILE A 102 -4.11 -2.53 1.43
C ILE A 102 -4.79 -2.05 0.15
N THR A 103 -5.90 -1.32 0.27
CA THR A 103 -6.71 -0.87 -0.86
C THR A 103 -6.37 0.54 -1.31
N ASP A 104 -6.73 0.87 -2.56
CA ASP A 104 -6.84 2.26 -3.01
C ASP A 104 -8.11 2.87 -2.39
N PRO A 105 -7.99 3.89 -1.52
CA PRO A 105 -9.12 4.44 -0.78
C PRO A 105 -10.13 5.22 -1.65
N VAL A 106 -9.80 5.49 -2.91
CA VAL A 106 -10.69 6.23 -3.83
C VAL A 106 -11.15 5.37 -5.01
N ASP A 107 -10.78 4.11 -5.08
CA ASP A 107 -11.25 3.17 -6.09
C ASP A 107 -12.42 2.34 -5.53
N PRO A 108 -13.67 2.58 -6.02
CA PRO A 108 -14.83 1.83 -5.58
C PRO A 108 -14.79 0.35 -5.98
N GLU A 109 -14.13 -0.01 -7.07
CA GLU A 109 -14.02 -1.40 -7.50
C GLU A 109 -13.06 -2.18 -6.60
N ASP A 110 -11.94 -1.57 -6.21
CA ASP A 110 -11.02 -2.15 -5.25
C ASP A 110 -11.69 -2.28 -3.86
N TYR A 111 -12.49 -1.30 -3.44
CA TYR A 111 -13.32 -1.41 -2.23
C TYR A 111 -14.28 -2.59 -2.27
N LEU A 112 -14.98 -2.81 -3.41
CA LEU A 112 -15.89 -3.94 -3.59
C LEU A 112 -15.16 -5.28 -3.58
N ALA A 113 -14.00 -5.37 -4.24
CA ALA A 113 -13.17 -6.58 -4.28
C ALA A 113 -12.71 -7.02 -2.87
N HIS A 114 -12.55 -6.05 -1.96
CA HIS A 114 -12.18 -6.29 -0.56
C HIS A 114 -13.40 -6.32 0.41
N GLY A 115 -14.56 -6.77 -0.06
CA GLY A 115 -15.75 -6.97 0.76
C GLY A 115 -16.57 -5.71 1.04
N GLY A 116 -16.34 -4.63 0.28
CA GLY A 116 -17.13 -3.41 0.36
C GLY A 116 -18.63 -3.67 0.10
N LEU A 117 -19.48 -2.89 0.76
CA LEU A 117 -20.95 -2.97 0.67
C LEU A 117 -21.59 -4.32 1.08
N SER A 118 -20.83 -5.26 1.64
CA SER A 118 -21.36 -6.55 2.09
C SER A 118 -22.47 -6.36 3.14
N GLY A 119 -22.27 -5.44 4.08
CA GLY A 119 -23.28 -5.10 5.09
C GLY A 119 -24.55 -4.53 4.49
N LEU A 120 -24.45 -3.65 3.49
CA LEU A 120 -25.60 -3.11 2.77
C LEU A 120 -26.36 -4.20 2.01
N LYS A 121 -25.64 -5.08 1.29
CA LYS A 121 -26.26 -6.22 0.58
C LYS A 121 -27.02 -7.12 1.55
N ASN A 122 -26.43 -7.43 2.69
CA ASN A 122 -27.06 -8.23 3.73
C ASN A 122 -28.30 -7.55 4.31
N ALA A 123 -28.22 -6.25 4.61
CA ALA A 123 -29.36 -5.49 5.13
C ALA A 123 -30.53 -5.43 4.15
N LEU A 124 -30.26 -5.24 2.86
CA LEU A 124 -31.30 -5.23 1.81
C LEU A 124 -31.94 -6.59 1.58
N ALA A 125 -31.26 -7.69 1.92
CA ALA A 125 -31.79 -9.04 1.84
C ALA A 125 -32.63 -9.43 3.06
N MET A 126 -32.59 -8.67 4.15
CA MET A 126 -33.39 -8.93 5.36
C MET A 126 -34.83 -8.44 5.17
N SER A 127 -35.80 -9.28 5.49
CA SER A 127 -37.20 -8.84 5.55
C SER A 127 -37.41 -7.95 6.79
N SER A 128 -38.19 -6.88 6.62
CA SER A 128 -38.71 -6.13 7.77
C SER A 128 -39.64 -7.03 8.57
N SER A 129 -39.24 -7.44 9.76
CA SER A 129 -40.10 -8.13 10.73
C SER A 129 -40.91 -7.12 11.53
#